data_a76be30e16b1922b230fda4296e29dd8
#
_entry.id   a76be30e16b1922b230fda4296e29dd8
#
_cell.length_a   1.000
_cell.length_b   1.000
_cell.length_c   1.000
_cell.angle_alpha   90.00
_cell.angle_beta   90.00
_cell.angle_gamma   90.00
#
_symmetry.space_group_name_H-M   'P 1'
#
loop_
_entity.id
_entity.type
_entity.pdbx_description
1 polymer ?
#
loop_
_entity_poly.entity_id
_entity_poly.type
_entity_poly.pdbx_seq_one_letter_code
_entity_poly.pdbx_strand_id
1 'polypeptide(L)'
;MSPSTYTPFPGVSTQDADENEWWLSRELSLIENLLNEEGELERGAIGEKLGCKYWGPLRFRAALKEGVERGNFRKTGRNRYAPAR
;
A
#
# COMPACT_ATOMS: atom_id res chain seq x y z
N MET A 1 -15.65 25.20 -22.56
CA MET A 1 -15.35 25.07 -21.89
C MET A 1 -15.13 24.90 -21.35
N SER A 2 -15.20 24.69 -21.55
CA SER A 2 -14.84 24.47 -20.76
C SER A 2 -14.34 24.07 -20.19
N PRO A 3 -14.21 24.03 -20.23
CA PRO A 3 -13.61 23.72 -19.42
C PRO A 3 -13.13 23.49 -18.79
N SER A 4 -13.13 23.58 -18.86
CA SER A 4 -12.56 23.40 -18.09
C SER A 4 -12.21 23.15 -17.49
N THR A 5 -12.40 23.19 -17.57
CA THR A 5 -12.00 23.12 -16.87
C THR A 5 -11.42 22.82 -16.25
N TYR A 6 -11.48 22.80 -16.24
CA TYR A 6 -10.87 22.55 -15.48
C TYR A 6 -10.15 22.76 -14.84
N THR A 7 -9.99 23.07 -14.65
CA THR A 7 -9.28 23.27 -14.05
C THR A 7 -8.51 23.76 -13.55
N PRO A 8 -8.44 24.18 -13.17
CA PRO A 8 -7.45 24.76 -12.72
C PRO A 8 -6.52 24.52 -11.89
N PHE A 9 -6.03 24.68 -11.60
CA PHE A 9 -5.20 24.30 -10.99
C PHE A 9 -5.25 23.63 -10.16
N PRO A 10 -5.47 24.12 -9.87
CA PRO A 10 -5.36 23.23 -8.81
C PRO A 10 -5.13 21.81 -9.11
N GLY A 11 -4.82 21.53 -10.11
CA GLY A 11 -4.41 20.22 -10.49
C GLY A 11 -3.28 19.68 -9.63
N VAL A 12 -2.62 20.55 -8.93
CA VAL A 12 -1.52 20.15 -8.05
C VAL A 12 -1.98 19.16 -6.98
N SER A 13 -3.09 19.47 -6.31
CA SER A 13 -3.63 18.56 -5.30
C SER A 13 -4.01 17.22 -5.91
N THR A 14 -4.60 17.25 -7.08
CA THR A 14 -5.02 16.03 -7.77
C THR A 14 -3.80 15.18 -8.11
N GLN A 15 -2.74 15.81 -8.58
CA GLN A 15 -1.52 15.09 -8.92
C GLN A 15 -0.92 14.42 -7.69
N ASP A 16 -0.90 15.12 -6.57
CA ASP A 16 -0.39 14.53 -5.34
C ASP A 16 -1.19 13.31 -4.93
N ALA A 17 -2.51 13.39 -5.05
CA ALA A 17 -3.36 12.27 -4.68
C ALA A 17 -3.15 11.10 -5.61
N ASP A 18 -3.02 11.35 -6.92
CA ASP A 18 -2.78 10.29 -7.89
C ASP A 18 -1.43 9.63 -7.66
N GLU A 19 -0.43 10.43 -7.33
CA GLU A 19 0.90 9.92 -7.09
C GLU A 19 0.93 9.05 -5.84
N ASN A 20 0.26 9.49 -4.77
CA ASN A 20 0.16 8.70 -3.55
C ASN A 20 -0.55 7.39 -3.80
N GLU A 21 -1.60 7.40 -4.60
CA GLU A 21 -2.35 6.19 -4.90
C GLU A 21 -1.50 5.23 -5.74
N TRP A 22 -0.72 5.76 -6.66
CA TRP A 22 0.18 4.94 -7.47
C TRP A 22 1.21 4.22 -6.59
N TRP A 23 1.85 4.97 -5.69
CA TRP A 23 2.83 4.39 -4.79
C TRP A 23 2.21 3.36 -3.86
N LEU A 24 1.03 3.68 -3.34
CA LEU A 24 0.33 2.78 -2.44
C LEU A 24 -0.02 1.47 -3.16
N SER A 25 -0.54 1.57 -4.38
CA SER A 25 -0.87 0.38 -5.16
C SER A 25 0.35 -0.51 -5.37
N ARG A 26 1.49 0.12 -5.66
CA ARG A 26 2.72 -0.63 -5.85
C ARG A 26 3.17 -1.30 -4.56
N GLU A 27 3.08 -0.58 -3.45
CA GLU A 27 3.44 -1.15 -2.15
C GLU A 27 2.53 -2.31 -1.77
N LEU A 28 1.24 -2.17 -2.03
CA LEU A 28 0.29 -3.24 -1.76
C LEU A 28 0.59 -4.47 -2.60
N SER A 29 0.93 -4.27 -3.87
CA SER A 29 1.28 -5.38 -4.75
C SER A 29 2.52 -6.12 -4.26
N LEU A 30 3.52 -5.39 -3.80
CA LEU A 30 4.73 -6.01 -3.29
C LEU A 30 4.43 -6.90 -2.08
N ILE A 31 3.63 -6.39 -1.16
CA ILE A 31 3.27 -7.16 0.03
C ILE A 31 2.41 -8.35 -0.36
N GLU A 32 1.44 -8.14 -1.23
CA GLU A 32 0.55 -9.21 -1.67
C GLU A 32 1.32 -10.33 -2.32
N ASN A 33 2.23 -9.99 -3.23
CA ASN A 33 3.03 -10.99 -3.92
C ASN A 33 3.91 -11.77 -2.95
N LEU A 34 4.50 -11.07 -1.99
CA LEU A 34 5.33 -11.73 -1.00
C LEU A 34 4.53 -12.74 -0.18
N LEU A 35 3.33 -12.34 0.26
CA LEU A 35 2.50 -13.23 1.04
C LEU A 35 2.00 -14.41 0.20
N ASN A 36 1.72 -14.18 -1.08
CA ASN A 36 1.32 -15.27 -1.96
C ASN A 36 2.44 -16.29 -2.13
N GLU A 37 3.69 -15.84 -2.10
CA GLU A 37 4.83 -16.72 -2.24
C GLU A 37 5.20 -17.42 -0.93
N GLU A 38 5.21 -16.66 0.16
CA GLU A 38 5.75 -17.15 1.43
C GLU A 38 4.67 -17.67 2.38
N GLY A 39 3.43 -17.28 2.15
CA GLY A 39 2.37 -17.60 3.09
C GLY A 39 2.30 -16.59 4.21
N GLU A 40 1.80 -17.01 5.33
CA GLU A 40 1.62 -16.11 6.48
C GLU A 40 2.98 -15.65 7.03
N LEU A 41 3.12 -14.35 7.24
CA LEU A 41 4.35 -13.76 7.75
C LEU A 41 4.02 -12.72 8.81
N GLU A 42 4.97 -12.51 9.70
CA GLU A 42 4.88 -11.43 10.67
C GLU A 42 5.28 -10.11 10.01
N ARG A 43 4.76 -9.01 10.56
CA ARG A 43 5.03 -7.69 10.03
C ARG A 43 6.52 -7.41 9.89
N GLY A 44 7.30 -7.80 10.92
CA GLY A 44 8.74 -7.60 10.87
C GLY A 44 9.41 -8.34 9.73
N ALA A 45 8.97 -9.57 9.48
CA ALA A 45 9.53 -10.37 8.40
C ALA A 45 9.18 -9.76 7.05
N ILE A 46 7.95 -9.27 6.88
CA ILE A 46 7.54 -8.61 5.65
C ILE A 46 8.42 -7.38 5.42
N GLY A 47 8.59 -6.57 6.45
CA GLY A 47 9.38 -5.36 6.33
C GLY A 47 10.82 -5.65 5.96
N GLU A 48 11.37 -6.70 6.55
CA GLU A 48 12.77 -7.06 6.29
C GLU A 48 12.95 -7.56 4.87
N LYS A 49 12.05 -8.43 4.42
CA LYS A 49 12.17 -9.02 3.10
C LYS A 49 11.97 -7.99 1.98
N LEU A 50 11.12 -7.01 2.21
CA LEU A 50 10.84 -5.98 1.20
C LEU A 50 11.68 -4.72 1.39
N GLY A 51 12.49 -4.65 2.45
CA GLY A 51 13.28 -3.46 2.72
C GLY A 51 12.43 -2.26 3.09
N CYS A 52 11.35 -2.50 3.81
CA CYS A 52 10.39 -1.45 4.11
C CYS A 52 10.95 -0.34 4.99
N LYS A 53 12.12 -0.53 5.57
CA LYS A 53 12.75 0.55 6.32
C LYS A 53 13.03 1.76 5.44
N TYR A 54 13.15 1.53 4.14
CA TYR A 54 13.40 2.62 3.19
C TYR A 54 12.10 3.32 2.79
N TRP A 55 10.95 2.73 3.12
CA TRP A 55 9.65 3.36 2.85
C TRP A 55 9.31 4.40 3.91
N GLY A 56 9.89 4.22 5.11
CA GLY A 56 9.50 4.99 6.26
C GLY A 56 8.46 4.25 7.09
N PRO A 57 8.50 4.42 8.42
CA PRO A 57 7.66 3.62 9.32
C PRO A 57 6.17 3.83 9.10
N LEU A 58 5.76 5.05 8.80
CA LEU A 58 4.33 5.34 8.65
C LEU A 58 3.79 4.79 7.32
N ARG A 59 4.61 4.80 6.28
CA ARG A 59 4.16 4.30 4.99
C ARG A 59 3.91 2.80 5.03
N PHE A 60 4.79 2.05 5.68
CA PHE A 60 4.64 0.61 5.78
C PHE A 60 3.37 0.26 6.55
N ARG A 61 3.15 0.92 7.68
CA ARG A 61 1.95 0.68 8.47
C ARG A 61 0.70 1.04 7.70
N ALA A 62 0.74 2.14 6.98
CA ALA A 62 -0.40 2.56 6.17
C ALA A 62 -0.70 1.55 5.09
N ALA A 63 0.33 1.03 4.44
CA ALA A 63 0.14 0.03 3.39
C ALA A 63 -0.46 -1.24 3.96
N LEU A 64 0.01 -1.70 5.11
CA LEU A 64 -0.55 -2.89 5.74
C LEU A 64 -2.03 -2.70 6.07
N LYS A 65 -2.37 -1.57 6.65
CA LYS A 65 -3.76 -1.28 7.01
C LYS A 65 -4.62 -1.21 5.77
N GLU A 66 -4.16 -0.48 4.77
CA GLU A 66 -4.92 -0.28 3.54
C GLU A 66 -5.12 -1.60 2.81
N GLY A 67 -4.09 -2.44 2.77
CA GLY A 67 -4.18 -3.72 2.10
C GLY A 67 -5.22 -4.64 2.73
N VAL A 68 -5.31 -4.63 4.06
CA VAL A 68 -6.32 -5.41 4.74
C VAL A 68 -7.71 -4.85 4.44
N GLU A 69 -7.86 -3.53 4.46
CA GLU A 69 -9.14 -2.89 4.19
C GLU A 69 -9.60 -3.11 2.75
N ARG A 70 -8.68 -3.15 1.82
CA ARG A 70 -9.02 -3.37 0.41
C ARG A 70 -9.12 -4.84 0.03
N GLY A 71 -8.76 -5.74 0.95
CA GLY A 71 -8.84 -7.17 0.68
C GLY A 71 -7.68 -7.74 -0.09
N ASN A 72 -6.57 -7.03 -0.19
CA ASN A 72 -5.38 -7.54 -0.86
C ASN A 72 -4.74 -8.69 -0.08
N PHE A 73 -4.86 -8.64 1.24
CA PHE A 73 -4.39 -9.69 2.12
C PHE A 73 -5.17 -9.57 3.42
N ARG A 74 -4.92 -10.45 4.36
CA ARG A 74 -5.69 -10.44 5.61
C ARG A 74 -4.77 -10.46 6.81
N LYS A 75 -5.27 -9.93 7.89
CA LYS A 75 -4.54 -9.91 9.15
C LYS A 75 -4.99 -11.12 9.98
N THR A 76 -4.05 -11.97 10.33
CA THR A 76 -4.36 -13.22 11.02
C THR A 76 -4.04 -13.19 12.50
N GLY A 77 -3.29 -12.17 12.93
CA GLY A 77 -2.95 -12.02 14.33
C GLY A 77 -2.47 -10.61 14.57
N ARG A 78 -1.95 -10.37 15.75
CA ARG A 78 -1.57 -9.02 16.13
C ARG A 78 -0.63 -8.35 15.15
N ASN A 79 0.40 -9.06 14.73
CA ASN A 79 1.37 -8.54 13.77
C ASN A 79 1.60 -9.54 12.64
N ARG A 80 0.58 -10.31 12.31
CA ARG A 80 0.70 -11.36 11.30
C ARG A 80 -0.27 -11.12 10.15
N TYR A 81 0.19 -11.39 8.96
CA TYR A 81 -0.58 -11.19 7.75
C TYR A 81 -0.44 -12.41 6.84
N ALA A 82 -1.48 -12.67 6.07
CA ALA A 82 -1.52 -13.84 5.20
C ALA A 82 -2.16 -13.44 3.87
N PRO A 83 -1.99 -14.27 2.82
CA PRO A 83 -2.67 -14.01 1.55
C PRO A 83 -4.18 -13.93 1.77
N ALA A 84 -4.86 -13.25 0.85
CA ALA A 84 -6.30 -13.05 0.96
C ALA A 84 -7.07 -14.36 0.93
N ARG A 85 -6.49 -15.43 0.45
CA ARG A 85 -7.14 -16.74 0.47
C ARG A 85 -6.38 -17.75 1.24
#